data_831262019b0a846e47bf87ca19ed0f68
#
_entry.id   831262019b0a846e47bf87ca19ed0f68
#
_cell.length_a   1.000
_cell.length_b   1.000
_cell.length_c   1.000
_cell.angle_alpha   90.00
_cell.angle_beta   90.00
_cell.angle_gamma   90.00
#
_symmetry.space_group_name_H-M   'P 1'
#
loop_
_entity.id
_entity.type
_entity.pdbx_description
1 polymer ?
#
loop_
_entity_poly.entity_id
_entity_poly.type
_entity_poly.pdbx_seq_one_letter_code
_entity_poly.pdbx_strand_id
1 'polypeptide(L)'
;MDKMNYTYIVRYSDGTLYTGWTTDVERRVRTHNSGKGAKYTRSRLPVTLVYYETYPTRQEAMRREWEIKQLTREEKKRLIADFV
;
A
#
# COMPACT_ATOMS: atom_id res chain seq x y z
N MET A 1 6.60 -19.01 -13.40
CA MET A 1 6.09 -17.65 -13.46
C MET A 1 6.84 -16.76 -12.50
N ASP A 2 7.30 -15.64 -13.00
CA ASP A 2 8.05 -14.72 -12.16
C ASP A 2 7.11 -13.97 -11.25
N LYS A 3 7.44 -13.96 -9.97
CA LYS A 3 6.69 -13.17 -9.01
C LYS A 3 7.04 -11.70 -9.21
N MET A 4 6.00 -10.90 -9.30
CA MET A 4 6.19 -9.46 -9.33
C MET A 4 6.23 -8.92 -7.91
N ASN A 5 6.77 -7.72 -7.79
CA ASN A 5 6.82 -6.99 -6.53
C ASN A 5 5.96 -5.75 -6.67
N TYR A 6 5.30 -5.36 -5.62
CA TYR A 6 4.32 -4.28 -5.67
C TYR A 6 4.62 -3.23 -4.61
N THR A 7 4.53 -1.98 -5.01
CA THR A 7 4.46 -0.87 -4.06
C THR A 7 3.00 -0.44 -4.04
N TYR A 8 2.40 -0.36 -2.87
CA TYR A 8 0.96 -0.15 -2.76
C TYR A 8 0.63 0.91 -1.72
N ILE A 9 -0.56 1.49 -1.84
CA ILE A 9 -1.13 2.39 -0.84
C ILE A 9 -2.51 1.84 -0.48
N VAL A 10 -2.77 1.72 0.82
CA VAL A 10 -4.10 1.40 1.33
C VAL A 10 -4.62 2.59 2.12
N ARG A 11 -5.94 2.73 2.15
CA ARG A 11 -6.62 3.73 2.95
C ARG A 11 -7.35 3.05 4.09
N TYR A 12 -7.12 3.52 5.31
CA TYR A 12 -7.84 3.06 6.49
C TYR A 12 -9.23 3.70 6.55
N SER A 13 -10.09 3.14 7.40
CA SER A 13 -11.46 3.64 7.56
C SER A 13 -11.53 5.10 8.00
N ASP A 14 -10.49 5.58 8.69
CA ASP A 14 -10.42 6.97 9.13
C ASP A 14 -9.82 7.91 8.06
N GLY A 15 -9.57 7.40 6.86
CA GLY A 15 -9.04 8.21 5.76
C GLY A 15 -7.52 8.31 5.71
N THR A 16 -6.79 7.76 6.68
CA THR A 16 -5.33 7.80 6.66
C THR A 16 -4.79 6.82 5.61
N LEU A 17 -3.61 7.13 5.09
CA LEU A 17 -2.97 6.34 4.04
C LEU A 17 -1.75 5.62 4.59
N TYR A 18 -1.54 4.39 4.13
CA TYR A 18 -0.36 3.60 4.46
C TYR A 18 0.29 3.11 3.17
N THR A 19 1.61 3.27 3.06
CA THR A 19 2.39 2.83 1.91
C THR A 19 3.28 1.67 2.32
N GLY A 20 3.29 0.62 1.51
CA GLY A 20 4.14 -0.55 1.76
C GLY A 20 4.53 -1.22 0.46
N TRP A 21 5.26 -2.34 0.58
CA TRP A 21 5.56 -3.17 -0.58
C TRP A 21 5.28 -4.63 -0.23
N THR A 22 4.99 -5.44 -1.24
CA THR A 22 4.68 -6.84 -1.03
C THR A 22 4.84 -7.61 -2.35
N THR A 23 4.89 -8.91 -2.26
CA THR A 23 4.84 -9.79 -3.43
C THR A 23 3.41 -10.25 -3.76
N ASP A 24 2.45 -9.96 -2.88
CA ASP A 24 1.06 -10.37 -3.06
C ASP A 24 0.14 -9.34 -2.41
N VAL A 25 -0.36 -8.42 -3.22
CA VAL A 25 -1.19 -7.30 -2.75
C VAL A 25 -2.50 -7.79 -2.13
N GLU A 26 -3.18 -8.73 -2.76
CA GLU A 26 -4.46 -9.24 -2.26
C GLU A 26 -4.31 -9.88 -0.89
N ARG A 27 -3.29 -10.72 -0.74
CA ARG A 27 -3.00 -11.38 0.53
C ARG A 27 -2.65 -10.35 1.61
N ARG A 28 -1.88 -9.33 1.24
CA ARG A 28 -1.48 -8.29 2.19
C ARG A 28 -2.69 -7.51 2.69
N VAL A 29 -3.60 -7.15 1.79
CA VAL A 29 -4.84 -6.46 2.17
C VAL A 29 -5.69 -7.34 3.07
N ARG A 30 -5.82 -8.62 2.76
CA ARG A 30 -6.56 -9.56 3.60
C ARG A 30 -5.94 -9.67 4.99
N THR A 31 -4.61 -9.70 5.07
CA THR A 31 -3.90 -9.76 6.34
C THR A 31 -4.19 -8.52 7.19
N HIS A 32 -4.16 -7.35 6.57
CA HIS A 32 -4.52 -6.11 7.27
C HIS A 32 -5.95 -6.19 7.81
N ASN A 33 -6.89 -6.62 6.98
CA ASN A 33 -8.31 -6.66 7.33
C ASN A 33 -8.67 -7.77 8.33
N SER A 34 -7.80 -8.77 8.49
CA SER A 34 -8.05 -9.87 9.43
C SER A 34 -7.83 -9.46 10.89
N GLY A 35 -7.29 -8.29 11.13
CA GLY A 35 -6.94 -7.82 12.47
C GLY A 35 -5.65 -8.42 13.01
N LYS A 36 -4.96 -9.24 12.23
CA LYS A 36 -3.68 -9.85 12.62
C LYS A 36 -2.48 -8.98 12.26
N GLY A 37 -2.72 -7.81 11.69
CA GLY A 37 -1.68 -6.84 11.45
C GLY A 37 -1.24 -6.16 12.74
N ALA A 38 -0.50 -5.07 12.62
CA ALA A 38 -0.04 -4.33 13.78
C ALA A 38 -1.23 -3.87 14.62
N LYS A 39 -1.05 -3.87 15.93
CA LYS A 39 -2.06 -3.40 16.89
C LYS A 39 -2.61 -2.02 16.51
N TYR A 40 -1.77 -1.21 15.94
CA TYR A 40 -2.08 0.13 15.46
C TYR A 40 -3.22 0.17 14.42
N THR A 41 -3.35 -0.87 13.61
CA THR A 41 -4.32 -0.88 12.50
C THR A 41 -5.69 -1.43 12.88
N ARG A 42 -5.82 -2.11 14.02
CA ARG A 42 -7.08 -2.77 14.41
C ARG A 42 -8.27 -1.83 14.49
N SER A 43 -8.09 -0.65 15.06
CA SER A 43 -9.16 0.32 15.23
C SER A 43 -9.49 1.09 13.96
N ARG A 44 -8.71 0.91 12.90
CA ARG A 44 -8.84 1.65 11.65
C ARG A 44 -9.30 0.79 10.48
N LEU A 45 -9.70 -0.44 10.78
CA LEU A 45 -10.20 -1.34 9.74
C LEU A 45 -11.61 -0.96 9.33
N PRO A 46 -12.04 -1.29 8.14
CA PRO A 46 -11.28 -2.00 7.11
C PRO A 46 -10.33 -1.08 6.34
N VAL A 47 -9.33 -1.70 5.71
CA VAL A 47 -8.46 -0.99 4.77
C VAL A 47 -8.92 -1.29 3.35
N THR A 48 -8.72 -0.32 2.47
CA THR A 48 -9.04 -0.44 1.05
C THR A 48 -7.79 -0.19 0.24
N LEU A 49 -7.49 -1.07 -0.73
CA LEU A 49 -6.39 -0.83 -1.66
C LEU A 49 -6.80 0.29 -2.60
N VAL A 50 -6.02 1.37 -2.64
CA VAL A 50 -6.35 2.54 -3.45
C VAL A 50 -5.31 2.82 -4.54
N TYR A 51 -4.15 2.15 -4.49
CA TYR A 51 -3.10 2.37 -5.48
C TYR A 51 -2.06 1.24 -5.43
N TYR A 52 -1.51 0.86 -6.57
CA TYR A 52 -0.33 0.01 -6.60
C TYR A 52 0.46 0.20 -7.89
N GLU A 53 1.75 -0.12 -7.81
CA GLU A 53 2.68 -0.17 -8.95
C GLU A 53 3.37 -1.52 -8.91
N THR A 54 3.73 -2.02 -10.10
CA THR A 54 4.34 -3.34 -10.25
C THR A 54 5.79 -3.22 -10.68
N TYR A 55 6.67 -3.99 -10.04
CA TYR A 55 8.10 -3.97 -10.33
C TYR A 55 8.65 -5.39 -10.44
N PRO A 56 9.64 -5.62 -11.33
CA PRO A 56 10.23 -6.95 -11.46
C PRO A 56 11.16 -7.32 -10.31
N THR A 57 11.70 -6.35 -9.58
CA THR A 57 12.61 -6.62 -8.47
C THR A 57 12.11 -6.04 -7.15
N ARG A 58 12.51 -6.68 -6.06
CA ARG A 58 12.19 -6.21 -4.71
C ARG A 58 12.81 -4.84 -4.44
N GLN A 59 14.04 -4.64 -4.89
CA GLN A 59 14.75 -3.38 -4.68
C GLN A 59 14.01 -2.20 -5.29
N GLU A 60 13.47 -2.38 -6.48
CA GLU A 60 12.70 -1.32 -7.14
C GLU A 60 11.42 -0.99 -6.37
N ALA A 61 10.71 -2.02 -5.91
CA ALA A 61 9.49 -1.82 -5.13
C ALA A 61 9.78 -1.12 -3.81
N MET A 62 10.87 -1.52 -3.13
CA MET A 62 11.27 -0.91 -1.86
C MET A 62 11.69 0.55 -2.05
N ARG A 63 12.41 0.83 -3.14
CA ARG A 63 12.83 2.20 -3.45
C ARG A 63 11.61 3.09 -3.69
N ARG A 64 10.62 2.56 -4.44
CA ARG A 64 9.43 3.32 -4.73
C ARG A 64 8.61 3.56 -3.46
N GLU A 65 8.55 2.57 -2.57
CA GLU A 65 7.92 2.74 -1.26
C GLU A 65 8.53 3.92 -0.54
N TRP A 66 9.86 3.98 -0.50
CA TRP A 66 10.57 5.07 0.15
C TRP A 66 10.23 6.41 -0.49
N GLU A 67 10.23 6.47 -1.82
CA GLU A 67 9.89 7.69 -2.55
C GLU A 67 8.47 8.18 -2.23
N ILE A 68 7.51 7.26 -2.25
CA ILE A 68 6.12 7.62 -1.98
C ILE A 68 5.96 8.12 -0.54
N LYS A 69 6.68 7.52 0.40
CA LYS A 69 6.64 7.96 1.79
C LYS A 69 7.15 9.38 2.00
N GLN A 70 7.95 9.90 1.05
CA GLN A 70 8.43 11.28 1.11
C GLN A 70 7.41 12.28 0.57
N LEU A 71 6.38 11.81 -0.12
CA LEU A 71 5.36 12.69 -0.70
C LEU A 71 4.48 13.27 0.40
N THR A 72 3.97 14.48 0.14
CA THR A 72 2.96 15.07 1.01
C THR A 72 1.64 14.32 0.83
N ARG A 73 0.71 14.52 1.75
CA ARG A 73 -0.62 13.92 1.65
C ARG A 73 -1.30 14.31 0.32
N GLU A 74 -1.17 15.57 -0.07
CA GLU A 74 -1.79 16.05 -1.32
C GLU A 74 -1.18 15.38 -2.55
N GLU A 75 0.14 15.18 -2.55
CA GLU A 75 0.81 14.48 -3.63
C GLU A 75 0.38 13.01 -3.71
N LYS A 76 0.23 12.35 -2.57
CA LYS A 76 -0.28 10.98 -2.52
C LYS A 76 -1.71 10.90 -3.06
N LYS A 77 -2.55 11.87 -2.72
CA LYS A 77 -3.93 11.92 -3.22
C LYS A 77 -3.97 12.06 -4.73
N ARG A 78 -3.08 12.87 -5.31
CA ARG A 78 -2.99 13.01 -6.78
C ARG A 78 -2.59 11.69 -7.43
N LEU A 79 -1.62 11.00 -6.83
CA LEU A 79 -1.17 9.70 -7.32
C LEU A 79 -2.33 8.72 -7.35
N ILE A 80 -3.11 8.68 -6.28
CA ILE A 80 -4.28 7.81 -6.15
C ILE A 80 -5.36 8.20 -7.16
N ALA A 81 -5.61 9.50 -7.34
CA ALA A 81 -6.62 10.00 -8.26
C ALA A 81 -6.33 9.62 -9.71
N ASP A 82 -5.06 9.53 -10.08
CA ASP A 82 -4.64 9.15 -11.42
C ASP A 82 -4.65 7.63 -11.64
N PHE A 83 -4.88 6.86 -10.59
CA PHE A 83 -4.92 5.41 -10.65
C PHE A 83 -6.33 4.97 -11.06
N VAL A 84 -6.40 4.22 -12.12
CA VAL A 84 -7.68 3.78 -12.69
C VAL A 84 -7.86 2.27 -12.48
#